data_ec2f955cdda1c9f60b7dbc033d6c26ff
#
_entry.id   ec2f955cdda1c9f60b7dbc033d6c26ff
#
_cell.length_a   1.000
_cell.length_b   1.000
_cell.length_c   1.000
_cell.angle_alpha   90.00
_cell.angle_beta   90.00
_cell.angle_gamma   90.00
#
_symmetry.space_group_name_H-M   'P 1'
#
loop_
_entity.id
_entity.type
_entity.pdbx_description
1 polymer ?
#
loop_
_entity_poly.entity_id
_entity_poly.type
_entity_poly.pdbx_seq_one_letter_code
_entity_poly.pdbx_strand_id
1 'polypeptide(L)'
;MPLNRLHFLAVLCASLLTACGAADTPAATATTASASTDTDRTVTLLFTNDVESAYDPIPAFWLDDIDMIGGIAEMTTLIETLRASEPNVFLFDSGDIFTGALAKLTDGKLAFELMITMGYDAMAIGNHEFEYGVDIFEWEKNRAPFPVLGANFFYKDTDHPYAQAHTIIERDGIRIGVIGIMGQDAATAIIPSYIAPLDVHDPAPAVRKSVAELRDQVDLIVLLTHQGKTAPMQTDAETDPRLQRDIDADIALAGAVEGIDVLFAGHADAGTPQAIVHPDTGTLIMQTYGQATHLGYLQLTLDSSTGAIKEHDGMLIPVESSKLEPDARILAKLQQYRAQHADIFSKVGSAEGPLVRRYIEESDIGNLFADIFVAATGADIGMVHSGSLRKDLPQGDIRLVDILDAYPFVDSVNVKEMTGSQIRRALEQSLTFERGLLQLSQLQMSYDLSQPKYDRVVTLQHNGQPLADDVTYTVAAPGFLTEGGDLYDSFAEAEKIDSVGKVSDVIIEHFRNHEVVAVPERGRQWPVEKD
;
A
#
# COMPACT_ATOMS: atom_id res chain seq x y z
N MET A 1 14.70 20.03 24.22
CA MET A 1 15.88 19.46 24.95
C MET A 1 16.75 18.81 23.90
N PRO A 2 18.06 19.00 23.86
CA PRO A 2 18.86 18.82 22.68
C PRO A 2 19.30 17.36 22.45
N LEU A 3 19.16 16.90 21.23
CA LEU A 3 19.86 15.73 20.70
C LEU A 3 21.33 16.10 20.43
N ASN A 4 22.22 15.27 20.85
CA ASN A 4 23.61 15.37 20.50
C ASN A 4 24.22 13.98 20.26
N ARG A 5 24.91 13.93 19.12
CA ARG A 5 26.12 13.17 18.77
C ARG A 5 26.02 12.01 17.81
N LEU A 6 26.16 12.36 16.52
CA LEU A 6 26.88 11.50 15.57
C LEU A 6 28.36 11.52 15.90
N HIS A 7 28.97 10.35 16.09
CA HIS A 7 30.42 10.20 16.13
C HIS A 7 30.90 9.45 14.87
N PHE A 8 31.52 10.19 13.98
CA PHE A 8 32.35 9.61 12.93
C PHE A 8 33.68 9.18 13.56
N LEU A 9 34.04 7.91 13.48
CA LEU A 9 35.37 7.43 13.80
C LEU A 9 36.16 7.19 12.51
N ALA A 10 37.16 8.03 12.28
CA ALA A 10 38.17 7.81 11.26
C ALA A 10 39.25 6.87 11.83
N VAL A 11 39.49 5.73 11.20
CA VAL A 11 40.61 4.84 11.54
C VAL A 11 41.76 5.11 10.59
N LEU A 12 42.85 5.54 11.19
CA LEU A 12 44.14 5.84 10.55
C LEU A 12 45.00 4.58 10.53
N CYS A 13 45.42 4.12 9.35
CA CYS A 13 46.44 3.06 9.19
C CYS A 13 47.83 3.58 9.56
N ALA A 14 48.56 2.84 10.38
CA ALA A 14 50.00 2.99 10.52
C ALA A 14 50.66 1.59 10.45
N SER A 15 51.42 1.36 9.39
CA SER A 15 52.32 0.23 9.16
C SER A 15 53.63 0.44 9.87
N LEU A 16 54.13 -0.58 10.55
CA LEU A 16 55.57 -0.69 10.90
C LEU A 16 56.04 -2.13 10.78
N LEU A 17 56.98 -2.31 9.85
CA LEU A 17 57.82 -3.49 9.68
C LEU A 17 58.92 -3.49 10.75
N THR A 18 59.24 -4.68 11.30
CA THR A 18 60.62 -5.03 11.62
C THR A 18 60.79 -6.56 11.69
N ALA A 19 61.98 -7.01 11.28
CA ALA A 19 62.35 -8.36 10.92
C ALA A 19 63.19 -9.08 12.01
N CYS A 20 63.28 -10.42 11.82
CA CYS A 20 64.33 -11.35 12.15
C CYS A 20 64.55 -11.84 13.58
N GLY A 21 64.58 -13.19 13.70
CA GLY A 21 65.26 -13.94 14.73
C GLY A 21 64.78 -15.38 14.83
N ALA A 22 65.47 -16.30 14.17
CA ALA A 22 65.27 -17.75 14.26
C ALA A 22 65.89 -18.35 15.53
N ALA A 23 65.16 -19.25 16.18
CA ALA A 23 65.78 -20.30 17.03
C ALA A 23 64.84 -21.51 17.08
N ASP A 24 65.36 -22.64 16.64
CA ASP A 24 64.77 -23.99 16.73
C ASP A 24 64.71 -24.49 18.17
N THR A 25 63.56 -25.12 18.55
CA THR A 25 63.55 -26.32 19.46
C THR A 25 62.11 -26.94 19.47
N PRO A 26 61.90 -28.19 19.93
CA PRO A 26 61.15 -29.19 19.17
C PRO A 26 59.67 -29.30 19.53
N ALA A 27 58.94 -29.94 18.61
CA ALA A 27 57.51 -30.19 18.61
C ALA A 27 57.00 -30.90 19.88
N ALA A 28 56.06 -30.19 20.56
CA ALA A 28 55.03 -30.83 21.37
C ALA A 28 53.74 -30.73 20.55
N THR A 29 53.20 -31.88 20.16
CA THR A 29 51.88 -32.00 19.52
C THR A 29 50.82 -31.60 20.54
N ALA A 30 50.53 -30.32 20.61
CA ALA A 30 49.31 -29.82 21.23
C ALA A 30 48.21 -29.87 20.17
N THR A 31 47.29 -30.82 20.32
CA THR A 31 46.00 -30.79 19.65
C THR A 31 45.27 -29.52 20.13
N THR A 32 45.48 -28.42 19.42
CA THR A 32 44.61 -27.25 19.59
C THR A 32 43.25 -27.64 19.01
N ALA A 33 42.35 -28.04 19.90
CA ALA A 33 40.96 -27.88 19.59
C ALA A 33 40.79 -26.39 19.24
N SER A 34 40.55 -26.10 17.97
CA SER A 34 40.03 -24.81 17.54
C SER A 34 38.72 -24.61 18.29
N ALA A 35 38.74 -23.87 19.37
CA ALA A 35 37.54 -23.27 19.88
C ALA A 35 37.09 -22.33 18.76
N SER A 36 36.09 -22.73 17.99
CA SER A 36 35.30 -21.82 17.22
C SER A 36 34.78 -20.82 18.25
N THR A 37 35.30 -19.61 18.25
CA THR A 37 34.62 -18.49 18.93
C THR A 37 33.35 -18.30 18.12
N ASP A 38 32.29 -18.96 18.58
CA ASP A 38 30.96 -18.83 18.06
C ASP A 38 30.56 -17.38 18.38
N THR A 39 30.74 -16.51 17.39
CA THR A 39 30.41 -15.07 17.54
C THR A 39 28.97 -14.85 17.16
N ASP A 40 28.27 -14.01 17.91
CA ASP A 40 26.92 -13.57 17.58
C ASP A 40 26.85 -13.12 16.10
N ARG A 41 25.74 -13.44 15.43
CA ARG A 41 25.54 -13.13 14.01
C ARG A 41 24.62 -11.94 13.86
N THR A 42 25.02 -10.97 13.05
CA THR A 42 24.18 -9.81 12.73
C THR A 42 23.46 -10.01 11.41
N VAL A 43 22.17 -9.70 11.37
CA VAL A 43 21.29 -9.75 10.20
C VAL A 43 20.64 -8.40 10.04
N THR A 44 20.61 -7.88 8.83
CA THR A 44 19.90 -6.62 8.51
C THR A 44 18.72 -6.93 7.59
N LEU A 45 17.53 -6.62 8.04
CA LEU A 45 16.29 -6.77 7.30
C LEU A 45 15.82 -5.38 6.84
N LEU A 46 15.75 -5.19 5.54
CA LEU A 46 15.14 -4.01 4.91
C LEU A 46 13.75 -4.39 4.42
N PHE A 47 12.81 -3.45 4.49
CA PHE A 47 11.47 -3.73 4.00
C PHE A 47 10.77 -2.48 3.47
N THR A 48 9.83 -2.72 2.55
CA THR A 48 8.87 -1.76 2.02
C THR A 48 7.46 -2.33 2.11
N ASN A 49 6.47 -1.48 1.97
CA ASN A 49 5.06 -1.80 1.80
C ASN A 49 4.41 -0.66 1.02
N ASP A 50 3.32 -0.94 0.32
CA ASP A 50 2.45 0.05 -0.31
C ASP A 50 3.24 1.09 -1.13
N VAL A 51 4.14 0.60 -1.99
CA VAL A 51 4.92 1.47 -2.88
C VAL A 51 4.01 2.18 -3.87
N GLU A 52 2.91 1.54 -4.28
CA GLU A 52 1.82 2.10 -5.08
C GLU A 52 2.33 2.93 -6.28
N SER A 53 3.35 2.45 -6.97
CA SER A 53 3.98 3.14 -8.11
C SER A 53 4.46 4.57 -7.82
N ALA A 54 4.81 4.89 -6.60
CA ALA A 54 5.42 6.17 -6.20
C ALA A 54 6.85 6.28 -6.73
N TYR A 55 6.98 6.40 -8.05
CA TYR A 55 8.27 6.35 -8.74
C TYR A 55 9.09 7.62 -8.60
N ASP A 56 8.43 8.77 -8.41
CA ASP A 56 9.08 10.08 -8.32
C ASP A 56 9.06 10.61 -6.87
N PRO A 57 10.05 11.42 -6.49
CA PRO A 57 9.99 12.17 -5.24
C PRO A 57 8.79 13.12 -5.16
N ILE A 58 8.25 13.30 -3.97
CA ILE A 58 7.13 14.19 -3.69
C ILE A 58 7.51 15.26 -2.66
N PRO A 59 6.84 16.44 -2.65
CA PRO A 59 7.03 17.44 -1.61
C PRO A 59 6.64 16.91 -0.22
N ALA A 60 7.52 17.07 0.75
CA ALA A 60 7.33 16.58 2.13
C ALA A 60 6.76 17.67 3.06
N PHE A 61 5.62 18.28 2.69
CA PHE A 61 5.02 19.43 3.38
C PHE A 61 4.67 19.18 4.86
N TRP A 62 4.65 17.94 5.31
CA TRP A 62 4.38 17.53 6.69
C TRP A 62 5.65 17.34 7.54
N LEU A 63 6.85 17.54 6.94
CA LEU A 63 8.15 17.42 7.60
C LEU A 63 8.86 18.78 7.58
N ASP A 64 9.37 19.21 8.72
CA ASP A 64 10.01 20.55 8.85
C ASP A 64 11.40 20.64 8.19
N ASP A 65 12.14 19.52 8.14
CA ASP A 65 13.55 19.47 7.74
C ASP A 65 13.81 18.78 6.39
N ILE A 66 12.76 18.33 5.70
CA ILE A 66 12.84 17.59 4.43
C ILE A 66 11.93 18.26 3.41
N ASP A 67 12.49 18.78 2.31
CA ASP A 67 11.71 19.43 1.25
C ASP A 67 11.07 18.41 0.30
N MET A 68 11.84 17.37 -0.09
CA MET A 68 11.43 16.33 -1.02
C MET A 68 11.75 14.95 -0.47
N ILE A 69 10.80 14.03 -0.55
CA ILE A 69 10.91 12.68 0.01
C ILE A 69 10.44 11.62 -1.00
N GLY A 70 10.95 10.41 -0.86
CA GLY A 70 10.56 9.28 -1.69
C GLY A 70 11.33 9.22 -3.01
N GLY A 71 10.72 8.53 -3.98
CA GLY A 71 11.36 8.22 -5.25
C GLY A 71 12.08 6.87 -5.23
N ILE A 72 11.68 5.99 -6.15
CA ILE A 72 12.19 4.60 -6.16
C ILE A 72 13.65 4.52 -6.59
N ALA A 73 14.15 5.50 -7.37
CA ALA A 73 15.54 5.56 -7.77
C ALA A 73 16.44 5.98 -6.60
N GLU A 74 16.00 6.92 -5.78
CA GLU A 74 16.65 7.38 -4.56
C GLU A 74 16.62 6.28 -3.48
N MET A 75 15.48 5.62 -3.31
CA MET A 75 15.33 4.47 -2.41
C MET A 75 16.31 3.34 -2.80
N THR A 76 16.48 3.07 -4.09
CA THR A 76 17.43 2.06 -4.57
C THR A 76 18.86 2.41 -4.16
N THR A 77 19.26 3.67 -4.28
CA THR A 77 20.58 4.13 -3.83
C THR A 77 20.78 3.94 -2.32
N LEU A 78 19.75 4.21 -1.52
CA LEU A 78 19.77 3.98 -0.08
C LEU A 78 19.94 2.47 0.23
N ILE A 79 19.17 1.60 -0.42
CA ILE A 79 19.29 0.14 -0.29
C ILE A 79 20.69 -0.34 -0.64
N GLU A 80 21.25 0.09 -1.77
CA GLU A 80 22.60 -0.30 -2.19
C GLU A 80 23.69 0.20 -1.22
N THR A 81 23.50 1.38 -0.64
CA THR A 81 24.39 1.94 0.40
C THR A 81 24.37 1.05 1.64
N LEU A 82 23.20 0.63 2.09
CA LEU A 82 23.07 -0.27 3.24
C LEU A 82 23.63 -1.67 2.93
N ARG A 83 23.40 -2.21 1.74
CA ARG A 83 24.01 -3.49 1.33
C ARG A 83 25.53 -3.46 1.33
N ALA A 84 26.12 -2.30 1.05
CA ALA A 84 27.57 -2.15 1.05
C ALA A 84 28.18 -1.99 2.46
N SER A 85 27.40 -1.50 3.42
CA SER A 85 27.86 -1.18 4.79
C SER A 85 27.41 -2.17 5.86
N GLU A 86 26.26 -2.82 5.66
CA GLU A 86 25.65 -3.68 6.65
C GLU A 86 25.86 -5.18 6.33
N PRO A 87 25.94 -6.05 7.35
CA PRO A 87 26.07 -7.48 7.15
C PRO A 87 24.73 -8.13 6.82
N ASN A 88 24.77 -9.18 6.00
CA ASN A 88 23.66 -10.11 5.76
C ASN A 88 22.33 -9.41 5.49
N VAL A 89 22.32 -8.51 4.49
CA VAL A 89 21.15 -7.70 4.17
C VAL A 89 20.15 -8.50 3.34
N PHE A 90 18.89 -8.52 3.79
CA PHE A 90 17.71 -9.04 3.06
C PHE A 90 16.74 -7.91 2.83
N LEU A 91 15.99 -7.96 1.71
CA LEU A 91 15.01 -6.94 1.33
C LEU A 91 13.66 -7.60 1.02
N PHE A 92 12.61 -7.17 1.72
CA PHE A 92 11.26 -7.70 1.62
C PHE A 92 10.24 -6.62 1.26
N ASP A 93 9.10 -7.06 0.71
CA ASP A 93 7.96 -6.18 0.44
C ASP A 93 6.67 -6.81 0.97
N SER A 94 5.82 -5.99 1.59
CA SER A 94 4.55 -6.43 2.18
C SER A 94 3.33 -6.17 1.28
N GLY A 95 3.53 -6.05 -0.04
CA GLY A 95 2.47 -5.93 -1.04
C GLY A 95 2.12 -4.49 -1.42
N ASP A 96 1.18 -4.39 -2.36
CA ASP A 96 0.70 -3.15 -2.98
C ASP A 96 1.79 -2.39 -3.74
N ILE A 97 2.38 -3.08 -4.73
CA ILE A 97 3.34 -2.45 -5.66
C ILE A 97 2.66 -1.85 -6.90
N PHE A 98 1.43 -2.32 -7.25
CA PHE A 98 0.65 -1.79 -8.36
C PHE A 98 -0.04 -0.49 -7.94
N THR A 99 -0.52 0.23 -8.85
CA THR A 99 -1.42 1.38 -8.94
C THR A 99 -0.78 2.50 -9.79
N GLY A 100 -1.56 3.53 -10.18
CA GLY A 100 -1.07 4.65 -10.98
C GLY A 100 -0.94 4.41 -12.48
N ALA A 101 -0.71 5.50 -13.22
CA ALA A 101 -0.81 5.53 -14.68
C ALA A 101 0.16 4.57 -15.39
N LEU A 102 1.43 4.54 -14.98
CA LEU A 102 2.43 3.68 -15.63
C LEU A 102 2.25 2.20 -15.28
N ALA A 103 1.84 1.87 -14.06
CA ALA A 103 1.50 0.50 -13.71
C ALA A 103 0.32 0.01 -14.55
N LYS A 104 -0.75 0.82 -14.66
CA LYS A 104 -1.93 0.54 -15.48
C LYS A 104 -1.59 0.30 -16.96
N LEU A 105 -0.74 1.15 -17.56
CA LEU A 105 -0.37 1.04 -18.97
C LEU A 105 0.57 -0.11 -19.28
N THR A 106 1.19 -0.68 -18.29
CA THR A 106 2.15 -1.78 -18.41
C THR A 106 1.65 -3.08 -17.79
N ASP A 107 0.37 -3.11 -17.37
CA ASP A 107 -0.25 -4.25 -16.69
C ASP A 107 0.61 -4.75 -15.50
N GLY A 108 1.18 -3.81 -14.72
CA GLY A 108 2.06 -4.09 -13.58
C GLY A 108 3.51 -4.47 -13.93
N LYS A 109 3.82 -4.72 -15.20
CA LYS A 109 5.16 -5.18 -15.62
C LYS A 109 6.29 -4.27 -15.15
N LEU A 110 6.10 -2.94 -15.25
CA LEU A 110 7.14 -1.99 -14.81
C LEU A 110 7.43 -2.15 -13.31
N ALA A 111 6.42 -2.30 -12.46
CA ALA A 111 6.60 -2.47 -11.02
C ALA A 111 7.49 -3.70 -10.72
N PHE A 112 7.18 -4.87 -11.30
CA PHE A 112 8.01 -6.06 -11.14
C PHE A 112 9.43 -5.88 -11.69
N GLU A 113 9.62 -5.23 -12.83
CA GLU A 113 10.95 -4.97 -13.37
C GLU A 113 11.79 -4.04 -12.48
N LEU A 114 11.14 -3.09 -11.79
CA LEU A 114 11.82 -2.24 -10.81
C LEU A 114 12.21 -3.05 -9.56
N MET A 115 11.31 -3.85 -9.00
CA MET A 115 11.62 -4.73 -7.87
C MET A 115 12.76 -5.70 -8.18
N ILE A 116 12.78 -6.29 -9.38
CA ILE A 116 13.89 -7.15 -9.84
C ILE A 116 15.20 -6.36 -9.83
N THR A 117 15.18 -5.11 -10.32
CA THR A 117 16.39 -4.26 -10.38
C THR A 117 16.86 -3.85 -8.99
N MET A 118 15.95 -3.63 -8.06
CA MET A 118 16.21 -3.33 -6.64
C MET A 118 16.70 -4.55 -5.86
N GLY A 119 16.44 -5.76 -6.37
CA GLY A 119 16.90 -7.01 -5.79
C GLY A 119 16.12 -7.43 -4.54
N TYR A 120 14.80 -7.43 -4.62
CA TYR A 120 13.96 -7.98 -3.57
C TYR A 120 14.16 -9.48 -3.41
N ASP A 121 14.13 -9.96 -2.16
CA ASP A 121 14.32 -11.36 -1.80
C ASP A 121 12.99 -12.12 -1.71
N ALA A 122 11.88 -11.46 -1.33
CA ALA A 122 10.51 -11.97 -1.38
C ALA A 122 9.51 -10.82 -1.23
N MET A 123 8.25 -11.07 -1.64
CA MET A 123 7.11 -10.19 -1.36
C MET A 123 5.86 -10.95 -0.94
N ALA A 124 4.99 -10.32 -0.16
CA ALA A 124 3.61 -10.75 0.03
C ALA A 124 2.70 -10.16 -1.05
N ILE A 125 1.53 -10.77 -1.24
CA ILE A 125 0.49 -10.27 -2.13
C ILE A 125 -0.37 -9.27 -1.36
N GLY A 126 -0.56 -8.05 -1.91
CA GLY A 126 -1.52 -7.05 -1.45
C GLY A 126 -2.78 -6.99 -2.32
N ASN A 127 -3.69 -6.08 -2.02
CA ASN A 127 -4.95 -5.97 -2.76
C ASN A 127 -4.78 -5.27 -4.12
N HIS A 128 -3.86 -4.33 -4.25
CA HIS A 128 -3.59 -3.64 -5.51
C HIS A 128 -2.96 -4.54 -6.58
N GLU A 129 -2.35 -5.68 -6.23
CA GLU A 129 -1.89 -6.67 -7.19
C GLU A 129 -3.02 -7.21 -8.08
N PHE A 130 -4.27 -7.12 -7.64
CA PHE A 130 -5.43 -7.56 -8.41
C PHE A 130 -6.14 -6.43 -9.18
N GLU A 131 -5.57 -5.23 -9.25
CA GLU A 131 -6.18 -4.09 -9.98
C GLU A 131 -6.46 -4.37 -11.46
N TYR A 132 -5.72 -5.30 -12.05
CA TYR A 132 -5.86 -5.67 -13.47
C TYR A 132 -6.41 -7.10 -13.63
N GLY A 133 -6.88 -7.71 -12.54
CA GLY A 133 -7.42 -9.06 -12.48
C GLY A 133 -6.37 -10.14 -12.22
N VAL A 134 -6.86 -11.32 -11.81
CA VAL A 134 -6.03 -12.48 -11.44
C VAL A 134 -5.08 -12.91 -12.55
N ASP A 135 -5.55 -12.98 -13.81
CA ASP A 135 -4.76 -13.50 -14.93
C ASP A 135 -3.51 -12.66 -15.20
N ILE A 136 -3.62 -11.34 -15.10
CA ILE A 136 -2.49 -10.41 -15.30
C ILE A 136 -1.49 -10.54 -14.17
N PHE A 137 -1.95 -10.52 -12.92
CA PHE A 137 -1.05 -10.69 -11.78
C PHE A 137 -0.39 -12.06 -11.79
N GLU A 138 -1.10 -13.13 -12.10
CA GLU A 138 -0.53 -14.48 -12.20
C GLU A 138 0.59 -14.55 -13.24
N TRP A 139 0.44 -13.85 -14.37
CA TRP A 139 1.48 -13.76 -15.38
C TRP A 139 2.77 -13.10 -14.83
N GLU A 140 2.67 -11.97 -14.15
CA GLU A 140 3.85 -11.27 -13.59
C GLU A 140 4.42 -12.04 -12.39
N LYS A 141 3.60 -12.54 -11.49
CA LYS A 141 3.98 -13.37 -10.34
C LYS A 141 4.83 -14.58 -10.76
N ASN A 142 4.40 -15.29 -11.80
CA ASN A 142 5.09 -16.50 -12.28
C ASN A 142 6.42 -16.20 -13.00
N ARG A 143 6.70 -14.95 -13.36
CA ARG A 143 7.94 -14.49 -13.99
C ARG A 143 8.91 -13.83 -13.02
N ALA A 144 8.46 -13.48 -11.84
CA ALA A 144 9.31 -12.90 -10.81
C ALA A 144 10.44 -13.90 -10.43
N PRO A 145 11.70 -13.46 -10.37
CA PRO A 145 12.81 -14.32 -9.95
C PRO A 145 12.88 -14.50 -8.42
N PHE A 146 12.02 -13.81 -7.69
CA PHE A 146 11.85 -13.89 -6.24
C PHE A 146 10.46 -14.45 -5.89
N PRO A 147 10.32 -15.12 -4.73
CA PRO A 147 9.04 -15.64 -4.27
C PRO A 147 7.99 -14.56 -4.04
N VAL A 148 6.79 -14.76 -4.59
CA VAL A 148 5.58 -13.98 -4.32
C VAL A 148 4.66 -14.86 -3.48
N LEU A 149 4.42 -14.46 -2.23
CA LEU A 149 3.89 -15.32 -1.18
C LEU A 149 2.44 -14.95 -0.80
N GLY A 150 1.62 -16.00 -0.60
CA GLY A 150 0.22 -15.86 -0.21
C GLY A 150 -0.33 -17.14 0.42
N ALA A 151 -0.03 -17.36 1.71
CA ALA A 151 -0.33 -18.61 2.41
C ALA A 151 -1.84 -18.89 2.55
N ASN A 152 -2.66 -17.87 2.52
CA ASN A 152 -4.12 -17.97 2.72
C ASN A 152 -4.96 -17.73 1.44
N PHE A 153 -4.31 -17.78 0.27
CA PHE A 153 -4.98 -17.67 -1.02
C PHE A 153 -5.20 -19.04 -1.64
N PHE A 154 -6.44 -19.31 -2.04
CA PHE A 154 -6.83 -20.57 -2.68
C PHE A 154 -7.65 -20.30 -3.94
N TYR A 155 -7.60 -21.22 -4.91
CA TYR A 155 -8.58 -21.19 -5.99
C TYR A 155 -9.96 -21.47 -5.42
N LYS A 156 -10.96 -20.71 -5.86
CA LYS A 156 -12.30 -20.69 -5.30
C LYS A 156 -12.90 -22.08 -5.15
N ASP A 157 -13.51 -22.34 -4.00
CA ASP A 157 -14.16 -23.61 -3.65
C ASP A 157 -13.22 -24.83 -3.69
N THR A 158 -11.90 -24.63 -3.51
CA THR A 158 -10.89 -25.70 -3.49
C THR A 158 -9.87 -25.53 -2.37
N ASP A 159 -9.12 -26.61 -2.08
CA ASP A 159 -7.92 -26.55 -1.21
C ASP A 159 -6.62 -26.34 -2.02
N HIS A 160 -6.72 -25.96 -3.30
CA HIS A 160 -5.57 -25.76 -4.17
C HIS A 160 -5.00 -24.34 -3.96
N PRO A 161 -3.74 -24.20 -3.48
CA PRO A 161 -3.14 -22.91 -3.26
C PRO A 161 -2.96 -22.11 -4.56
N TYR A 162 -3.28 -20.81 -4.52
CA TYR A 162 -3.02 -19.90 -5.63
C TYR A 162 -1.57 -19.42 -5.65
N ALA A 163 -0.96 -19.26 -4.49
CA ALA A 163 0.42 -18.81 -4.33
C ALA A 163 1.20 -19.73 -3.39
N GLN A 164 2.52 -19.60 -3.40
CA GLN A 164 3.39 -20.26 -2.45
C GLN A 164 3.14 -19.70 -1.05
N ALA A 165 2.98 -20.56 -0.05
CA ALA A 165 2.67 -20.14 1.31
C ALA A 165 3.87 -19.47 2.00
N HIS A 166 5.07 -20.05 1.82
CA HIS A 166 6.30 -19.60 2.44
C HIS A 166 7.52 -20.05 1.61
N THR A 167 8.68 -19.45 1.91
CA THR A 167 9.97 -19.83 1.30
C THR A 167 11.07 -19.83 2.35
N ILE A 168 12.22 -20.44 2.03
CA ILE A 168 13.44 -20.32 2.82
C ILE A 168 14.50 -19.63 1.97
N ILE A 169 15.07 -18.56 2.51
CA ILE A 169 16.16 -17.81 1.89
C ILE A 169 17.40 -18.00 2.75
N GLU A 170 18.52 -18.39 2.12
CA GLU A 170 19.79 -18.60 2.79
C GLU A 170 20.84 -17.62 2.24
N ARG A 171 21.54 -16.94 3.14
CA ARG A 171 22.66 -16.05 2.82
C ARG A 171 23.68 -16.10 3.95
N ASP A 172 24.94 -16.38 3.59
CA ASP A 172 26.08 -16.45 4.54
C ASP A 172 25.81 -17.32 5.78
N GLY A 173 25.10 -18.45 5.58
CA GLY A 173 24.76 -19.41 6.62
C GLY A 173 23.61 -18.97 7.54
N ILE A 174 22.91 -17.88 7.22
CA ILE A 174 21.67 -17.47 7.88
C ILE A 174 20.49 -17.90 7.02
N ARG A 175 19.55 -18.62 7.64
CA ARG A 175 18.35 -19.13 6.98
C ARG A 175 17.13 -18.42 7.53
N ILE A 176 16.40 -17.75 6.64
CA ILE A 176 15.16 -17.04 6.97
C ILE A 176 13.98 -17.73 6.29
N GLY A 177 13.01 -18.16 7.08
CA GLY A 177 11.71 -18.58 6.60
C GLY A 177 10.82 -17.35 6.42
N VAL A 178 10.33 -17.13 5.20
CA VAL A 178 9.46 -15.98 4.88
C VAL A 178 8.07 -16.50 4.56
N ILE A 179 7.05 -15.97 5.21
CA ILE A 179 5.63 -16.29 5.02
C ILE A 179 4.94 -15.04 4.51
N GLY A 180 3.99 -15.15 3.56
CA GLY A 180 3.19 -14.01 3.10
C GLY A 180 1.70 -14.27 3.30
N ILE A 181 0.93 -13.25 3.74
CA ILE A 181 -0.55 -13.31 3.84
C ILE A 181 -1.18 -11.97 3.46
N MET A 182 -2.46 -12.01 3.11
CA MET A 182 -3.34 -10.84 3.04
C MET A 182 -4.51 -11.01 4.02
N GLY A 183 -4.93 -9.93 4.67
CA GLY A 183 -6.13 -9.91 5.50
C GLY A 183 -7.41 -10.02 4.68
N GLN A 184 -8.48 -10.53 5.31
CA GLN A 184 -9.79 -10.56 4.66
C GLN A 184 -10.38 -9.16 4.50
N ASP A 185 -10.00 -8.22 5.34
CA ASP A 185 -10.34 -6.79 5.25
C ASP A 185 -9.74 -6.15 4.00
N ALA A 186 -8.45 -6.37 3.72
CA ALA A 186 -7.79 -5.90 2.51
C ALA A 186 -8.41 -6.52 1.24
N ALA A 187 -8.84 -7.77 1.29
CA ALA A 187 -9.53 -8.43 0.19
C ALA A 187 -10.84 -7.72 -0.21
N THR A 188 -11.51 -7.04 0.73
CA THR A 188 -12.74 -6.27 0.41
C THR A 188 -12.47 -5.00 -0.40
N ALA A 189 -11.22 -4.53 -0.43
CA ALA A 189 -10.79 -3.39 -1.23
C ALA A 189 -10.47 -3.75 -2.70
N ILE A 190 -10.66 -5.01 -3.11
CA ILE A 190 -10.51 -5.47 -4.49
C ILE A 190 -11.87 -5.45 -5.18
N ILE A 191 -11.90 -5.09 -6.47
CA ILE A 191 -13.11 -5.23 -7.29
C ILE A 191 -13.54 -6.71 -7.28
N PRO A 192 -14.75 -7.05 -6.81
CA PRO A 192 -15.14 -8.43 -6.59
C PRO A 192 -14.99 -9.35 -7.81
N SER A 193 -15.29 -8.86 -9.02
CA SER A 193 -15.10 -9.64 -10.25
C SER A 193 -13.63 -9.92 -10.57
N TYR A 194 -12.69 -9.12 -10.09
CA TYR A 194 -11.25 -9.25 -10.37
C TYR A 194 -10.58 -10.31 -9.50
N ILE A 195 -11.15 -10.62 -8.35
CA ILE A 195 -10.68 -11.69 -7.46
C ILE A 195 -11.64 -12.91 -7.45
N ALA A 196 -12.71 -12.86 -8.24
CA ALA A 196 -13.74 -13.90 -8.24
C ALA A 196 -13.25 -15.36 -8.37
N PRO A 197 -12.12 -15.67 -9.05
CA PRO A 197 -11.56 -17.03 -9.09
C PRO A 197 -10.89 -17.49 -7.79
N LEU A 198 -10.72 -16.61 -6.78
CA LEU A 198 -9.95 -16.89 -5.57
C LEU A 198 -10.81 -16.73 -4.31
N ASP A 199 -10.39 -17.44 -3.26
CA ASP A 199 -10.84 -17.26 -1.89
C ASP A 199 -9.65 -16.82 -1.02
N VAL A 200 -9.86 -15.79 -0.19
CA VAL A 200 -8.91 -15.34 0.83
C VAL A 200 -9.43 -15.77 2.18
N HIS A 201 -8.73 -16.72 2.80
CA HIS A 201 -9.14 -17.30 4.08
C HIS A 201 -8.58 -16.53 5.27
N ASP A 202 -9.08 -16.83 6.49
CA ASP A 202 -8.48 -16.34 7.74
C ASP A 202 -6.97 -16.66 7.76
N PRO A 203 -6.10 -15.66 7.95
CA PRO A 203 -4.65 -15.85 7.87
C PRO A 203 -4.08 -16.71 9.01
N ALA A 204 -4.64 -16.66 10.22
CA ALA A 204 -4.03 -17.28 11.38
C ALA A 204 -3.81 -18.80 11.26
N PRO A 205 -4.75 -19.62 10.72
CA PRO A 205 -4.48 -21.04 10.48
C PRO A 205 -3.36 -21.31 9.48
N ALA A 206 -3.27 -20.51 8.39
CA ALA A 206 -2.24 -20.66 7.36
C ALA A 206 -0.85 -20.30 7.90
N VAL A 207 -0.75 -19.22 8.69
CA VAL A 207 0.50 -18.81 9.34
C VAL A 207 0.95 -19.88 10.34
N ARG A 208 0.07 -20.39 11.21
CA ARG A 208 0.41 -21.48 12.14
C ARG A 208 0.97 -22.70 11.44
N LYS A 209 0.37 -23.09 10.31
CA LYS A 209 0.84 -24.21 9.50
C LYS A 209 2.24 -23.95 8.96
N SER A 210 2.47 -22.78 8.35
CA SER A 210 3.76 -22.40 7.77
C SER A 210 4.85 -22.29 8.85
N VAL A 211 4.55 -21.73 10.03
CA VAL A 211 5.48 -21.66 11.16
C VAL A 211 5.88 -23.08 11.61
N ALA A 212 4.90 -23.99 11.76
CA ALA A 212 5.19 -25.38 12.14
C ALA A 212 6.07 -26.13 11.12
N GLU A 213 5.91 -25.83 9.83
CA GLU A 213 6.71 -26.43 8.76
C GLU A 213 8.13 -25.83 8.70
N LEU A 214 8.31 -24.56 9.07
CA LEU A 214 9.59 -23.84 8.94
C LEU A 214 10.47 -23.89 10.19
N ARG A 215 9.90 -23.90 11.40
CA ARG A 215 10.63 -23.55 12.62
C ARG A 215 11.92 -24.33 12.86
N ASP A 216 11.91 -25.63 12.57
CA ASP A 216 13.09 -26.50 12.77
C ASP A 216 14.13 -26.39 11.60
N GLN A 217 13.82 -25.58 10.58
CA GLN A 217 14.62 -25.48 9.36
C GLN A 217 15.34 -24.14 9.21
N VAL A 218 14.99 -23.13 10.01
CA VAL A 218 15.44 -21.74 9.83
C VAL A 218 15.89 -21.10 11.12
N ASP A 219 16.75 -20.09 11.02
CA ASP A 219 17.19 -19.27 12.15
C ASP A 219 16.09 -18.27 12.55
N LEU A 220 15.41 -17.65 11.58
CA LEU A 220 14.37 -16.65 11.78
C LEU A 220 13.12 -16.98 10.93
N ILE A 221 11.93 -16.62 11.45
CA ILE A 221 10.69 -16.59 10.70
C ILE A 221 10.23 -15.13 10.56
N VAL A 222 10.16 -14.65 9.32
CA VAL A 222 9.63 -13.35 8.93
C VAL A 222 8.25 -13.56 8.32
N LEU A 223 7.25 -12.89 8.88
CA LEU A 223 5.89 -12.83 8.33
C LEU A 223 5.69 -11.49 7.63
N LEU A 224 5.33 -11.52 6.37
CA LEU A 224 4.90 -10.37 5.58
C LEU A 224 3.38 -10.36 5.55
N THR A 225 2.76 -9.28 6.03
CA THR A 225 1.30 -9.17 6.11
C THR A 225 0.81 -7.98 5.28
N HIS A 226 -0.38 -8.15 4.70
CA HIS A 226 -1.07 -7.06 4.03
C HIS A 226 -2.50 -6.96 4.57
N GLN A 227 -2.68 -6.19 5.66
CA GLN A 227 -3.93 -6.02 6.40
C GLN A 227 -3.89 -4.80 7.31
N GLY A 228 -5.00 -4.46 7.94
CA GLY A 228 -5.09 -3.36 8.89
C GLY A 228 -6.06 -2.27 8.46
N LYS A 229 -6.15 -1.21 9.24
CA LYS A 229 -7.11 -0.13 9.00
C LYS A 229 -6.47 1.00 8.20
N THR A 230 -7.00 1.22 7.01
CA THR A 230 -6.61 2.35 6.15
C THR A 230 -7.24 3.68 6.59
N ALA A 231 -6.58 4.79 6.26
CA ALA A 231 -7.05 6.17 6.45
C ALA A 231 -6.27 7.07 5.47
N PRO A 232 -6.54 8.40 5.39
CA PRO A 232 -5.73 9.31 4.59
C PRO A 232 -4.24 9.17 4.87
N MET A 233 -3.43 9.20 3.82
CA MET A 233 -1.98 9.03 3.93
C MET A 233 -1.32 10.28 4.53
N GLN A 234 -0.13 10.14 5.11
CA GLN A 234 0.65 11.30 5.58
C GLN A 234 0.95 12.31 4.45
N THR A 235 0.95 11.83 3.20
CA THR A 235 1.07 12.64 1.99
C THR A 235 -0.20 13.47 1.68
N ASP A 236 -1.30 13.20 2.36
CA ASP A 236 -2.54 13.97 2.24
C ASP A 236 -2.51 15.15 3.22
N ALA A 237 -3.05 16.30 2.79
CA ALA A 237 -3.18 17.46 3.67
C ALA A 237 -4.30 17.31 4.72
N GLU A 238 -5.06 16.23 4.67
CA GLU A 238 -6.19 15.96 5.55
C GLU A 238 -5.71 15.37 6.87
N THR A 239 -5.99 16.06 7.97
CA THR A 239 -5.67 15.59 9.32
C THR A 239 -6.94 15.60 10.16
N ASP A 240 -7.54 14.45 10.40
CA ASP A 240 -8.66 14.30 11.32
C ASP A 240 -8.32 13.22 12.36
N PRO A 241 -8.34 13.52 13.66
CA PRO A 241 -7.99 12.55 14.70
C PRO A 241 -8.95 11.36 14.80
N ARG A 242 -10.10 11.42 14.12
CA ARG A 242 -11.04 10.30 13.99
C ARG A 242 -10.59 9.26 12.96
N LEU A 243 -9.68 9.66 12.07
CA LEU A 243 -9.12 8.85 11.00
C LEU A 243 -7.72 8.41 11.40
N GLN A 244 -7.65 7.38 12.21
CA GLN A 244 -6.37 6.79 12.59
C GLN A 244 -6.18 5.50 11.81
N ARG A 245 -5.02 5.38 11.23
CA ARG A 245 -4.49 4.13 10.73
C ARG A 245 -4.05 3.31 11.91
N ASP A 246 -4.22 2.01 11.85
CA ASP A 246 -3.71 1.12 12.87
C ASP A 246 -3.29 -0.23 12.29
N ILE A 247 -2.43 -0.90 13.02
CA ILE A 247 -1.93 -2.25 12.76
C ILE A 247 -2.47 -3.23 13.81
N ASP A 248 -3.64 -2.95 14.39
CA ASP A 248 -4.23 -3.79 15.44
C ASP A 248 -4.46 -5.22 14.96
N ALA A 249 -4.81 -5.41 13.66
CA ALA A 249 -4.95 -6.74 13.07
C ALA A 249 -3.61 -7.51 13.05
N ASP A 250 -2.50 -6.82 12.76
CA ASP A 250 -1.15 -7.42 12.77
C ASP A 250 -0.68 -7.76 14.17
N ILE A 251 -0.94 -6.86 15.13
CA ILE A 251 -0.66 -7.11 16.55
C ILE A 251 -1.46 -8.31 17.04
N ALA A 252 -2.75 -8.38 16.69
CA ALA A 252 -3.62 -9.51 17.06
C ALA A 252 -3.13 -10.84 16.45
N LEU A 253 -2.71 -10.82 15.17
CA LEU A 253 -2.17 -12.00 14.49
C LEU A 253 -0.86 -12.47 15.12
N ALA A 254 0.06 -11.54 15.43
CA ALA A 254 1.31 -11.83 16.14
C ALA A 254 1.07 -12.46 17.52
N GLY A 255 0.01 -12.02 18.21
CA GLY A 255 -0.41 -12.62 19.49
C GLY A 255 -1.09 -13.98 19.36
N ALA A 256 -1.77 -14.22 18.23
CA ALA A 256 -2.50 -15.47 17.99
C ALA A 256 -1.62 -16.63 17.51
N VAL A 257 -0.40 -16.35 17.03
CA VAL A 257 0.51 -17.35 16.45
C VAL A 257 1.90 -17.23 17.06
N GLU A 258 2.28 -18.21 17.88
CA GLU A 258 3.63 -18.30 18.43
C GLU A 258 4.66 -18.69 17.35
N GLY A 259 5.91 -18.26 17.52
CA GLY A 259 7.04 -18.66 16.68
C GLY A 259 7.30 -17.77 15.47
N ILE A 260 6.63 -16.62 15.38
CA ILE A 260 6.97 -15.55 14.45
C ILE A 260 8.02 -14.67 15.13
N ASP A 261 9.19 -14.50 14.52
CA ASP A 261 10.27 -13.67 15.07
C ASP A 261 10.06 -12.19 14.68
N VAL A 262 9.71 -11.94 13.41
CA VAL A 262 9.51 -10.61 12.84
C VAL A 262 8.23 -10.58 12.00
N LEU A 263 7.47 -9.50 12.08
CA LEU A 263 6.32 -9.21 11.23
C LEU A 263 6.52 -7.84 10.56
N PHE A 264 6.55 -7.81 9.22
CA PHE A 264 6.48 -6.60 8.44
C PHE A 264 5.09 -6.46 7.84
N ALA A 265 4.40 -5.38 8.19
CA ALA A 265 3.03 -5.13 7.80
C ALA A 265 2.93 -4.20 6.58
N GLY A 266 1.79 -4.26 5.89
CA GLY A 266 1.38 -3.38 4.78
C GLY A 266 -0.09 -2.98 4.90
N HIS A 267 -0.66 -2.40 3.83
CA HIS A 267 -2.05 -1.97 3.69
C HIS A 267 -2.43 -0.71 4.49
N ALA A 268 -2.10 -0.67 5.77
CA ALA A 268 -2.53 0.43 6.63
C ALA A 268 -1.68 1.69 6.49
N ASP A 269 -0.44 1.60 6.02
CA ASP A 269 0.56 2.69 5.98
C ASP A 269 0.73 3.39 7.34
N ALA A 270 0.56 2.63 8.40
CA ALA A 270 0.61 3.11 9.79
C ALA A 270 2.04 3.05 10.34
N GLY A 271 2.96 3.75 9.71
CA GLY A 271 4.39 3.66 9.99
C GLY A 271 4.75 3.57 11.47
N THR A 272 5.60 2.62 11.81
CA THR A 272 6.12 2.39 13.15
C THR A 272 7.55 2.93 13.24
N PRO A 273 7.79 4.11 13.84
CA PRO A 273 9.14 4.71 13.90
C PRO A 273 10.18 3.83 14.58
N GLN A 274 9.74 2.89 15.41
CA GLN A 274 10.55 1.87 16.08
C GLN A 274 9.80 0.53 16.06
N ALA A 275 10.54 -0.58 16.21
CA ALA A 275 9.93 -1.90 16.32
C ALA A 275 9.02 -1.99 17.56
N ILE A 276 7.80 -2.45 17.35
CA ILE A 276 6.87 -2.80 18.41
C ILE A 276 7.17 -4.25 18.83
N VAL A 277 7.40 -4.47 20.10
CA VAL A 277 7.60 -5.82 20.66
C VAL A 277 6.27 -6.34 21.17
N HIS A 278 5.75 -7.42 20.58
CA HIS A 278 4.52 -8.02 21.11
C HIS A 278 4.73 -8.57 22.53
N PRO A 279 3.91 -8.18 23.51
CA PRO A 279 4.20 -8.45 24.93
C PRO A 279 4.21 -9.95 25.31
N ASP A 280 3.43 -10.76 24.63
CA ASP A 280 3.29 -12.20 24.97
C ASP A 280 4.19 -13.09 24.11
N THR A 281 4.38 -12.78 22.81
CA THR A 281 5.13 -13.63 21.88
C THR A 281 6.55 -13.15 21.62
N GLY A 282 6.86 -11.88 21.91
CA GLY A 282 8.15 -11.26 21.60
C GLY A 282 8.36 -10.93 20.11
N THR A 283 7.36 -11.15 19.25
CA THR A 283 7.40 -10.81 17.83
C THR A 283 7.70 -9.32 17.62
N LEU A 284 8.67 -9.00 16.79
CA LEU A 284 9.01 -7.64 16.39
C LEU A 284 8.10 -7.22 15.22
N ILE A 285 7.34 -6.15 15.37
CA ILE A 285 6.34 -5.70 14.39
C ILE A 285 6.74 -4.33 13.87
N MET A 286 6.79 -4.16 12.54
CA MET A 286 7.09 -2.88 11.89
C MET A 286 6.26 -2.70 10.61
N GLN A 287 5.97 -1.43 10.27
CA GLN A 287 5.37 -1.00 9.01
C GLN A 287 5.99 0.33 8.57
N THR A 288 6.15 0.57 7.26
CA THR A 288 6.51 1.91 6.75
C THR A 288 5.26 2.77 6.55
N TYR A 289 5.47 4.02 6.14
CA TYR A 289 4.36 4.93 5.79
C TYR A 289 3.90 4.79 4.33
N GLY A 290 4.38 3.77 3.61
CA GLY A 290 4.04 3.58 2.20
C GLY A 290 4.66 4.58 1.24
N GLN A 291 4.24 4.51 -0.03
CA GLN A 291 4.58 5.42 -1.13
C GLN A 291 6.09 5.69 -1.32
N ALA A 292 6.90 4.69 -1.06
CA ALA A 292 8.37 4.79 -1.15
C ALA A 292 8.97 5.95 -0.35
N THR A 293 8.25 6.52 0.64
CA THR A 293 8.72 7.66 1.44
C THR A 293 9.77 7.28 2.47
N HIS A 294 9.68 6.06 2.99
CA HIS A 294 10.60 5.53 4.00
C HIS A 294 11.02 4.11 3.65
N LEU A 295 12.27 3.79 3.93
CA LEU A 295 12.76 2.42 3.94
C LEU A 295 12.73 1.89 5.38
N GLY A 296 12.08 0.76 5.59
CA GLY A 296 12.13 0.06 6.87
C GLY A 296 13.49 -0.60 7.07
N TYR A 297 14.04 -0.46 8.26
CA TYR A 297 15.34 -1.02 8.67
C TYR A 297 15.18 -1.71 10.01
N LEU A 298 15.60 -2.98 10.08
CA LEU A 298 15.66 -3.75 11.31
C LEU A 298 16.96 -4.56 11.34
N GLN A 299 17.86 -4.22 12.26
CA GLN A 299 19.06 -4.99 12.52
C GLN A 299 18.86 -5.90 13.72
N LEU A 300 19.25 -7.15 13.60
CA LEU A 300 19.12 -8.18 14.63
C LEU A 300 20.51 -8.76 14.95
N THR A 301 20.78 -8.95 16.24
CA THR A 301 21.92 -9.76 16.71
C THR A 301 21.37 -11.09 17.20
N LEU A 302 21.80 -12.18 16.55
CA LEU A 302 21.42 -13.55 16.90
C LEU A 302 22.47 -14.15 17.83
N ASP A 303 22.02 -14.70 18.95
CA ASP A 303 22.87 -15.46 19.87
C ASP A 303 23.44 -16.69 19.17
N SER A 304 24.74 -16.83 19.18
CA SER A 304 25.46 -17.89 18.46
C SER A 304 25.15 -19.30 18.95
N SER A 305 24.73 -19.44 20.21
CA SER A 305 24.49 -20.73 20.85
C SER A 305 23.03 -21.20 20.76
N THR A 306 22.11 -20.26 20.70
CA THR A 306 20.66 -20.56 20.73
C THR A 306 19.92 -20.18 19.44
N GLY A 307 20.50 -19.30 18.62
CA GLY A 307 19.85 -18.72 17.45
C GLY A 307 18.78 -17.64 17.79
N ALA A 308 18.54 -17.38 19.08
CA ALA A 308 17.54 -16.40 19.51
C ALA A 308 17.99 -14.96 19.23
N ILE A 309 17.03 -14.07 19.02
CA ILE A 309 17.28 -12.63 18.93
C ILE A 309 17.72 -12.13 20.30
N LYS A 310 18.95 -11.61 20.37
CA LYS A 310 19.57 -11.07 21.59
C LYS A 310 19.40 -9.55 21.69
N GLU A 311 19.55 -8.87 20.57
CA GLU A 311 19.42 -7.41 20.44
C GLU A 311 18.72 -7.10 19.12
N HIS A 312 17.97 -6.01 19.09
CA HIS A 312 17.37 -5.49 17.87
C HIS A 312 17.45 -3.96 17.85
N ASP A 313 17.58 -3.39 16.65
CA ASP A 313 17.48 -1.96 16.38
C ASP A 313 16.62 -1.76 15.13
N GLY A 314 15.44 -1.17 15.31
CA GLY A 314 14.45 -0.98 14.26
C GLY A 314 14.10 0.50 14.09
N MET A 315 14.12 0.97 12.83
CA MET A 315 13.77 2.36 12.50
C MET A 315 13.20 2.48 11.09
N LEU A 316 12.55 3.60 10.81
CA LEU A 316 12.16 4.01 9.47
C LEU A 316 13.14 5.08 8.98
N ILE A 317 13.83 4.82 7.87
CA ILE A 317 14.79 5.73 7.27
C ILE A 317 14.07 6.54 6.19
N PRO A 318 13.93 7.88 6.34
CA PRO A 318 13.31 8.69 5.30
C PRO A 318 14.17 8.70 4.04
N VAL A 319 13.54 8.53 2.88
CA VAL A 319 14.20 8.65 1.58
C VAL A 319 14.28 10.13 1.22
N GLU A 320 15.26 10.84 1.81
CA GLU A 320 15.48 12.26 1.57
C GLU A 320 16.07 12.47 0.15
N SER A 321 15.19 12.70 -0.83
CA SER A 321 15.57 12.74 -2.25
C SER A 321 16.65 13.76 -2.58
N SER A 322 16.66 14.89 -1.87
CA SER A 322 17.70 15.94 -2.06
C SER A 322 19.10 15.53 -1.62
N LYS A 323 19.24 14.45 -0.84
CA LYS A 323 20.52 13.94 -0.32
C LYS A 323 21.02 12.68 -1.00
N LEU A 324 20.19 12.08 -1.88
CA LEU A 324 20.47 10.81 -2.53
C LEU A 324 20.63 11.03 -4.04
N GLU A 325 21.71 10.55 -4.63
CA GLU A 325 21.85 10.50 -6.09
C GLU A 325 20.97 9.37 -6.63
N PRO A 326 20.02 9.64 -7.55
CA PRO A 326 19.11 8.61 -8.04
C PRO A 326 19.86 7.47 -8.75
N ASP A 327 19.46 6.23 -8.54
CA ASP A 327 20.04 5.07 -9.23
C ASP A 327 19.80 5.14 -10.75
N ALA A 328 20.90 5.14 -11.52
CA ALA A 328 20.84 5.32 -12.96
C ALA A 328 20.13 4.17 -13.70
N ARG A 329 20.12 2.94 -13.14
CA ARG A 329 19.44 1.76 -13.72
C ARG A 329 17.93 1.94 -13.65
N ILE A 330 17.44 2.41 -12.51
CA ILE A 330 16.02 2.70 -12.26
C ILE A 330 15.57 3.87 -13.13
N LEU A 331 16.32 4.99 -13.12
CA LEU A 331 16.01 6.16 -13.96
C LEU A 331 15.94 5.79 -15.45
N ALA A 332 16.90 5.02 -15.96
CA ALA A 332 16.90 4.61 -17.36
C ALA A 332 15.65 3.79 -17.72
N LYS A 333 15.22 2.90 -16.80
CA LYS A 333 14.02 2.09 -16.97
C LYS A 333 12.75 2.96 -16.96
N LEU A 334 12.60 3.86 -16.00
CA LEU A 334 11.49 4.80 -15.94
C LEU A 334 11.41 5.68 -17.19
N GLN A 335 12.55 6.21 -17.64
CA GLN A 335 12.64 7.01 -18.87
C GLN A 335 12.24 6.21 -20.12
N GLN A 336 12.67 4.95 -20.22
CA GLN A 336 12.28 4.06 -21.32
C GLN A 336 10.75 3.90 -21.37
N TYR A 337 10.10 3.58 -20.26
CA TYR A 337 8.65 3.38 -20.21
C TYR A 337 7.89 4.69 -20.45
N ARG A 338 8.35 5.81 -19.90
CA ARG A 338 7.78 7.13 -20.16
C ARG A 338 7.89 7.53 -21.63
N ALA A 339 8.98 7.20 -22.30
CA ALA A 339 9.14 7.46 -23.72
C ALA A 339 8.23 6.57 -24.60
N GLN A 340 8.00 5.32 -24.19
CA GLN A 340 7.07 4.41 -24.88
C GLN A 340 5.60 4.86 -24.76
N HIS A 341 5.25 5.53 -23.67
CA HIS A 341 3.91 6.03 -23.36
C HIS A 341 3.87 7.57 -23.30
N ALA A 342 4.64 8.25 -24.18
CA ALA A 342 4.75 9.71 -24.14
C ALA A 342 3.43 10.45 -24.38
N ASP A 343 2.46 9.80 -24.99
CA ASP A 343 1.11 10.31 -25.23
C ASP A 343 0.34 10.62 -23.94
N ILE A 344 0.65 9.94 -22.83
CA ILE A 344 0.00 10.22 -21.54
C ILE A 344 0.31 11.62 -20.99
N PHE A 345 1.40 12.25 -21.43
CA PHE A 345 1.74 13.61 -21.05
C PHE A 345 1.06 14.67 -21.93
N SER A 346 0.25 14.25 -22.91
CA SER A 346 -0.51 15.17 -23.75
C SER A 346 -1.64 15.84 -22.96
N LYS A 347 -1.89 17.13 -23.24
CA LYS A 347 -3.01 17.88 -22.70
C LYS A 347 -4.33 17.30 -23.22
N VAL A 348 -5.29 17.08 -22.31
CA VAL A 348 -6.67 16.64 -22.63
C VAL A 348 -7.71 17.69 -22.36
N GLY A 349 -7.42 18.73 -21.56
CA GLY A 349 -8.33 19.83 -21.24
C GLY A 349 -7.68 20.84 -20.32
N SER A 350 -8.49 21.64 -19.64
CA SER A 350 -8.06 22.58 -18.60
C SER A 350 -9.10 22.64 -17.48
N ALA A 351 -8.64 22.95 -16.25
CA ALA A 351 -9.50 23.22 -15.11
C ALA A 351 -9.38 24.70 -14.68
N GLU A 352 -10.50 25.33 -14.30
CA GLU A 352 -10.57 26.72 -13.87
C GLU A 352 -9.81 26.96 -12.54
N GLY A 353 -9.85 25.98 -11.64
CA GLY A 353 -9.15 25.97 -10.35
C GLY A 353 -8.64 24.57 -10.01
N PRO A 354 -7.90 24.42 -8.90
CA PRO A 354 -7.49 23.11 -8.43
C PRO A 354 -8.71 22.29 -8.02
N LEU A 355 -8.73 21.01 -8.37
CA LEU A 355 -9.77 20.06 -8.00
C LEU A 355 -9.20 19.16 -6.91
N VAL A 356 -9.50 19.50 -5.67
CA VAL A 356 -8.90 18.90 -4.47
C VAL A 356 -9.75 17.71 -4.00
N ARG A 357 -9.11 16.59 -3.72
CA ARG A 357 -9.75 15.43 -3.07
C ARG A 357 -9.88 15.63 -1.56
N ARG A 358 -10.87 15.00 -0.97
CA ARG A 358 -11.06 14.90 0.49
C ARG A 358 -11.57 13.50 0.81
N TYR A 359 -11.07 12.92 1.88
CA TYR A 359 -11.42 11.56 2.23
C TYR A 359 -12.76 11.46 2.98
N ILE A 360 -13.00 12.36 3.96
CA ILE A 360 -14.20 12.37 4.80
C ILE A 360 -15.01 13.64 4.70
N GLU A 361 -14.68 14.51 3.78
CA GLU A 361 -15.41 15.74 3.48
C GLU A 361 -15.85 15.75 2.03
N GLU A 362 -16.76 16.65 1.70
CA GLU A 362 -17.12 16.92 0.32
C GLU A 362 -15.92 17.46 -0.47
N SER A 363 -15.62 16.89 -1.62
CA SER A 363 -14.45 17.20 -2.42
C SER A 363 -14.80 17.72 -3.81
N ASP A 364 -14.00 18.66 -4.33
CA ASP A 364 -14.21 19.25 -5.64
C ASP A 364 -14.10 18.20 -6.75
N ILE A 365 -13.05 17.39 -6.72
CA ILE A 365 -12.83 16.32 -7.72
C ILE A 365 -13.91 15.24 -7.63
N GLY A 366 -14.35 14.89 -6.41
CA GLY A 366 -15.39 13.88 -6.21
C GLY A 366 -16.75 14.36 -6.73
N ASN A 367 -17.12 15.61 -6.44
CA ASN A 367 -18.33 16.22 -6.99
C ASN A 367 -18.27 16.27 -8.52
N LEU A 368 -17.12 16.65 -9.10
CA LEU A 368 -16.95 16.69 -10.55
C LEU A 368 -17.14 15.30 -11.17
N PHE A 369 -16.50 14.27 -10.62
CA PHE A 369 -16.60 12.92 -11.18
C PHE A 369 -18.03 12.37 -11.08
N ALA A 370 -18.71 12.60 -9.95
CA ALA A 370 -20.12 12.25 -9.81
C ALA A 370 -21.01 12.97 -10.83
N ASP A 371 -20.75 14.27 -11.11
CA ASP A 371 -21.47 15.03 -12.13
C ASP A 371 -21.20 14.49 -13.55
N ILE A 372 -19.96 14.13 -13.84
CA ILE A 372 -19.57 13.50 -15.11
C ILE A 372 -20.30 12.18 -15.31
N PHE A 373 -20.44 11.36 -14.26
CA PHE A 373 -21.16 10.09 -14.36
C PHE A 373 -22.64 10.29 -14.69
N VAL A 374 -23.31 11.25 -14.04
CA VAL A 374 -24.69 11.61 -14.37
C VAL A 374 -24.79 12.12 -15.81
N ALA A 375 -23.89 13.01 -16.23
CA ALA A 375 -23.91 13.57 -17.58
C ALA A 375 -23.69 12.49 -18.67
N ALA A 376 -22.83 11.51 -18.40
CA ALA A 376 -22.52 10.44 -19.35
C ALA A 376 -23.61 9.37 -19.46
N THR A 377 -24.37 9.14 -18.36
CA THR A 377 -25.35 8.04 -18.28
C THR A 377 -26.80 8.50 -18.36
N GLY A 378 -27.08 9.74 -18.00
CA GLY A 378 -28.44 10.25 -17.79
C GLY A 378 -29.11 9.69 -16.53
N ALA A 379 -28.35 9.12 -15.60
CA ALA A 379 -28.86 8.62 -14.33
C ALA A 379 -29.40 9.75 -13.43
N ASP A 380 -30.32 9.41 -12.52
CA ASP A 380 -30.91 10.36 -11.58
C ASP A 380 -29.87 10.86 -10.55
N ILE A 381 -28.92 10.00 -10.15
CA ILE A 381 -27.95 10.27 -9.09
C ILE A 381 -26.57 9.76 -9.53
N GLY A 382 -25.51 10.51 -9.18
CA GLY A 382 -24.12 10.09 -9.35
C GLY A 382 -23.43 9.90 -7.99
N MET A 383 -22.62 8.85 -7.87
CA MET A 383 -21.83 8.59 -6.68
C MET A 383 -20.40 8.16 -7.03
N VAL A 384 -19.41 8.64 -6.27
CA VAL A 384 -18.05 8.17 -6.35
C VAL A 384 -17.46 8.01 -4.95
N HIS A 385 -16.65 6.97 -4.77
CA HIS A 385 -15.99 6.66 -3.51
C HIS A 385 -14.75 7.52 -3.32
N SER A 386 -14.60 8.21 -2.18
CA SER A 386 -13.42 9.06 -1.92
C SER A 386 -12.11 8.29 -1.95
N GLY A 387 -12.08 7.04 -1.49
CA GLY A 387 -10.91 6.17 -1.55
C GLY A 387 -10.43 5.85 -2.97
N SER A 388 -11.32 5.98 -3.98
CA SER A 388 -10.96 5.81 -5.39
C SER A 388 -10.29 7.04 -6.01
N LEU A 389 -10.27 8.17 -5.29
CA LEU A 389 -9.65 9.42 -5.74
C LEU A 389 -8.22 9.48 -5.19
N ARG A 390 -7.21 9.19 -6.01
CA ARG A 390 -5.83 8.98 -5.54
C ARG A 390 -4.94 10.21 -5.66
N LYS A 391 -5.32 11.23 -6.48
CA LYS A 391 -4.54 12.45 -6.67
C LYS A 391 -5.44 13.64 -7.00
N ASP A 392 -5.01 14.84 -6.61
CA ASP A 392 -5.64 16.10 -7.00
C ASP A 392 -5.38 16.40 -8.48
N LEU A 393 -6.33 17.14 -9.12
CA LEU A 393 -6.08 17.69 -10.45
C LEU A 393 -5.66 19.17 -10.32
N PRO A 394 -4.60 19.61 -11.03
CA PRO A 394 -4.09 20.97 -10.93
C PRO A 394 -5.01 22.00 -11.59
N GLN A 395 -4.88 23.26 -11.21
CA GLN A 395 -5.42 24.37 -11.99
C GLN A 395 -4.67 24.50 -13.34
N GLY A 396 -5.36 24.86 -14.39
CA GLY A 396 -4.80 25.06 -15.73
C GLY A 396 -4.81 23.78 -16.55
N ASP A 397 -3.73 23.51 -17.27
CA ASP A 397 -3.66 22.37 -18.19
C ASP A 397 -3.76 21.03 -17.47
N ILE A 398 -4.70 20.20 -17.89
CA ILE A 398 -4.89 18.83 -17.45
C ILE A 398 -4.35 17.89 -18.53
N ARG A 399 -3.43 17.03 -18.14
CA ARG A 399 -2.83 16.00 -19.00
C ARG A 399 -3.53 14.67 -18.79
N LEU A 400 -3.38 13.77 -19.75
CA LEU A 400 -3.93 12.41 -19.63
C LEU A 400 -3.41 11.69 -18.37
N VAL A 401 -2.11 11.81 -18.06
CA VAL A 401 -1.51 11.22 -16.85
C VAL A 401 -2.14 11.74 -15.56
N ASP A 402 -2.51 13.02 -15.51
CA ASP A 402 -3.12 13.60 -14.31
C ASP A 402 -4.47 12.93 -13.98
N ILE A 403 -5.28 12.60 -15.00
CA ILE A 403 -6.53 11.85 -14.84
C ILE A 403 -6.27 10.39 -14.48
N LEU A 404 -5.31 9.75 -15.14
CA LEU A 404 -4.97 8.34 -14.87
C LEU A 404 -4.40 8.13 -13.46
N ASP A 405 -3.67 9.12 -12.92
CA ASP A 405 -3.19 9.09 -11.55
C ASP A 405 -4.30 9.46 -10.53
N ALA A 406 -5.22 10.37 -10.92
CA ALA A 406 -6.36 10.73 -10.06
C ALA A 406 -7.37 9.58 -9.91
N TYR A 407 -7.55 8.78 -10.96
CA TYR A 407 -8.37 7.57 -10.96
C TYR A 407 -7.62 6.41 -11.67
N PRO A 408 -6.75 5.70 -10.98
CA PRO A 408 -5.87 4.69 -11.60
C PRO A 408 -6.55 3.37 -11.94
N PHE A 409 -7.77 3.13 -11.46
CA PHE A 409 -8.50 1.87 -11.62
C PHE A 409 -9.03 1.65 -13.03
N VAL A 410 -9.32 0.38 -13.37
CA VAL A 410 -9.74 -0.03 -14.74
C VAL A 410 -11.22 -0.38 -14.85
N ASP A 411 -12.00 -0.14 -13.80
CA ASP A 411 -13.43 -0.40 -13.77
C ASP A 411 -14.26 0.56 -14.63
N SER A 412 -15.54 0.24 -14.80
CA SER A 412 -16.48 0.98 -15.65
C SER A 412 -17.45 1.80 -14.84
N VAL A 413 -18.01 2.86 -15.42
CA VAL A 413 -19.19 3.53 -14.88
C VAL A 413 -20.40 2.65 -15.15
N ASN A 414 -21.00 2.13 -14.09
CA ASN A 414 -22.20 1.29 -14.14
C ASN A 414 -23.41 2.10 -13.65
N VAL A 415 -24.60 1.75 -14.16
CA VAL A 415 -25.87 2.27 -13.68
C VAL A 415 -26.65 1.16 -12.98
N LYS A 416 -27.10 1.43 -11.76
CA LYS A 416 -27.91 0.51 -10.94
C LYS A 416 -29.30 1.09 -10.69
N GLU A 417 -30.31 0.24 -10.60
CA GLU A 417 -31.62 0.60 -10.05
C GLU A 417 -31.61 0.39 -8.54
N MET A 418 -31.67 1.46 -7.77
CA MET A 418 -31.63 1.46 -6.30
C MET A 418 -32.87 2.10 -5.71
N THR A 419 -33.47 1.48 -4.71
CA THR A 419 -34.51 2.12 -3.90
C THR A 419 -33.90 3.22 -3.03
N GLY A 420 -34.72 4.22 -2.63
CA GLY A 420 -34.25 5.26 -1.71
C GLY A 420 -33.70 4.68 -0.40
N SER A 421 -34.26 3.57 0.09
CA SER A 421 -33.73 2.87 1.27
C SER A 421 -32.35 2.24 1.04
N GLN A 422 -32.06 1.71 -0.16
CA GLN A 422 -30.73 1.20 -0.51
C GLN A 422 -29.71 2.34 -0.61
N ILE A 423 -30.10 3.47 -1.23
CA ILE A 423 -29.29 4.69 -1.30
C ILE A 423 -28.96 5.20 0.11
N ARG A 424 -29.95 5.28 1.00
CA ARG A 424 -29.75 5.67 2.39
C ARG A 424 -28.76 4.74 3.11
N ARG A 425 -28.87 3.41 2.93
CA ARG A 425 -27.93 2.46 3.53
C ARG A 425 -26.50 2.70 3.07
N ALA A 426 -26.27 2.95 1.77
CA ALA A 426 -24.96 3.26 1.23
C ALA A 426 -24.37 4.53 1.87
N LEU A 427 -25.19 5.57 2.03
CA LEU A 427 -24.78 6.84 2.65
C LEU A 427 -24.51 6.69 4.16
N GLU A 428 -25.32 5.93 4.87
CA GLU A 428 -25.07 5.61 6.28
C GLU A 428 -23.75 4.85 6.47
N GLN A 429 -23.44 3.91 5.57
CA GLN A 429 -22.16 3.21 5.57
C GLN A 429 -21.01 4.19 5.32
N SER A 430 -21.12 5.08 4.34
CA SER A 430 -20.08 6.05 4.03
C SER A 430 -19.80 7.01 5.20
N LEU A 431 -20.83 7.34 6.00
CA LEU A 431 -20.72 8.18 7.20
C LEU A 431 -20.06 7.46 8.39
N THR A 432 -19.69 6.19 8.27
CA THR A 432 -18.78 5.54 9.24
C THR A 432 -17.36 6.05 9.11
N PHE A 433 -17.00 6.59 7.94
CA PHE A 433 -15.68 7.05 7.52
C PHE A 433 -14.59 5.96 7.49
N GLU A 434 -14.96 4.70 7.65
CA GLU A 434 -14.00 3.59 7.64
C GLU A 434 -13.32 3.42 6.28
N ARG A 435 -14.01 3.82 5.20
CA ARG A 435 -13.53 3.69 3.82
C ARG A 435 -13.68 5.00 3.02
N GLY A 436 -13.87 6.13 3.69
CA GLY A 436 -14.09 7.44 3.08
C GLY A 436 -15.56 7.77 2.80
N LEU A 437 -15.81 9.01 2.43
CA LEU A 437 -17.15 9.53 2.15
C LEU A 437 -17.51 9.27 0.68
N LEU A 438 -18.78 8.90 0.40
CA LEU A 438 -19.31 8.93 -0.96
C LEU A 438 -19.53 10.37 -1.41
N GLN A 439 -18.98 10.75 -2.55
CA GLN A 439 -19.20 12.05 -3.19
C GLN A 439 -20.43 11.98 -4.10
N LEU A 440 -21.21 13.03 -4.18
CA LEU A 440 -22.58 12.98 -4.67
C LEU A 440 -22.83 13.92 -5.86
N SER A 441 -23.70 13.52 -6.78
CA SER A 441 -24.33 14.37 -7.78
C SER A 441 -25.85 14.22 -7.74
N GLN A 442 -26.59 15.32 -7.91
CA GLN A 442 -28.05 15.40 -7.89
C GLN A 442 -28.70 14.95 -6.57
N LEU A 443 -27.91 14.84 -5.52
CA LEU A 443 -28.35 14.43 -4.19
C LEU A 443 -27.78 15.39 -3.13
N GLN A 444 -28.58 15.74 -2.12
CA GLN A 444 -28.16 16.55 -0.99
C GLN A 444 -28.43 15.81 0.32
N MET A 445 -27.46 15.86 1.25
CA MET A 445 -27.52 15.16 2.51
C MET A 445 -27.06 16.05 3.66
N SER A 446 -27.86 16.10 4.74
CA SER A 446 -27.36 16.55 6.05
C SER A 446 -27.22 15.36 7.00
N TYR A 447 -26.23 15.41 7.89
CA TYR A 447 -25.93 14.29 8.79
C TYR A 447 -25.52 14.76 10.19
N ASP A 448 -25.74 13.92 11.21
CA ASP A 448 -25.32 14.15 12.60
C ASP A 448 -24.34 13.05 13.07
N LEU A 449 -23.06 13.38 13.15
CA LEU A 449 -22.01 12.45 13.58
C LEU A 449 -22.09 12.06 15.06
N SER A 450 -22.92 12.73 15.86
CA SER A 450 -23.15 12.35 17.26
C SER A 450 -24.11 11.17 17.41
N GLN A 451 -24.84 10.83 16.34
CA GLN A 451 -25.68 9.65 16.29
C GLN A 451 -24.84 8.36 16.12
N PRO A 452 -25.38 7.21 16.49
CA PRO A 452 -24.72 5.93 16.26
C PRO A 452 -24.37 5.72 14.77
N LYS A 453 -23.32 4.94 14.49
CA LYS A 453 -23.06 4.47 13.11
C LYS A 453 -24.32 3.84 12.53
N TYR A 454 -24.60 4.10 11.26
CA TYR A 454 -25.80 3.65 10.52
C TYR A 454 -27.12 4.32 10.92
N ASP A 455 -27.07 5.47 11.63
CA ASP A 455 -28.23 6.30 12.00
C ASP A 455 -27.84 7.80 12.01
N ARG A 456 -27.03 8.22 11.03
CA ARG A 456 -26.42 9.56 10.95
C ARG A 456 -27.06 10.47 9.92
N VAL A 457 -27.75 9.93 8.92
CA VAL A 457 -28.43 10.72 7.87
C VAL A 457 -29.66 11.40 8.44
N VAL A 458 -29.66 12.73 8.50
CA VAL A 458 -30.75 13.54 9.01
C VAL A 458 -31.74 13.89 7.91
N THR A 459 -31.24 14.47 6.80
CA THR A 459 -32.06 14.75 5.62
C THR A 459 -31.41 14.18 4.39
N LEU A 460 -32.24 13.75 3.44
CA LEU A 460 -31.80 13.28 2.15
C LEU A 460 -32.76 13.77 1.08
N GLN A 461 -32.26 14.53 0.10
CA GLN A 461 -33.06 15.17 -0.92
C GLN A 461 -32.50 14.93 -2.32
N HIS A 462 -33.37 14.59 -3.26
CA HIS A 462 -33.09 14.56 -4.68
C HIS A 462 -33.87 15.67 -5.38
N ASN A 463 -33.19 16.53 -6.14
CA ASN A 463 -33.78 17.71 -6.81
C ASN A 463 -34.61 18.58 -5.86
N GLY A 464 -34.14 18.79 -4.62
CA GLY A 464 -34.82 19.61 -3.60
C GLY A 464 -36.06 18.99 -3.00
N GLN A 465 -36.40 17.73 -3.31
CA GLN A 465 -37.50 16.99 -2.71
C GLN A 465 -36.95 15.86 -1.82
N PRO A 466 -37.60 15.52 -0.71
CA PRO A 466 -37.20 14.38 0.11
C PRO A 466 -37.11 13.12 -0.73
N LEU A 467 -36.00 12.37 -0.59
CA LEU A 467 -35.83 11.08 -1.23
C LEU A 467 -36.81 10.07 -0.61
N ALA A 468 -37.69 9.50 -1.43
CA ALA A 468 -38.65 8.51 -0.96
C ALA A 468 -38.03 7.12 -0.89
N ASP A 469 -38.15 6.45 0.25
CA ASP A 469 -37.47 5.18 0.53
C ASP A 469 -37.92 4.01 -0.37
N ASP A 470 -39.17 4.05 -0.85
CA ASP A 470 -39.83 3.01 -1.67
C ASP A 470 -39.80 3.33 -3.19
N VAL A 471 -39.25 4.48 -3.57
CA VAL A 471 -39.08 4.85 -4.98
C VAL A 471 -37.74 4.36 -5.49
N THR A 472 -37.70 3.83 -6.73
CA THR A 472 -36.49 3.42 -7.41
C THR A 472 -35.88 4.59 -8.19
N TYR A 473 -34.59 4.77 -8.05
CA TYR A 473 -33.76 5.76 -8.74
C TYR A 473 -32.65 5.07 -9.52
N THR A 474 -32.23 5.63 -10.63
CA THR A 474 -31.03 5.21 -11.34
C THR A 474 -29.81 5.86 -10.73
N VAL A 475 -28.81 5.07 -10.36
CA VAL A 475 -27.58 5.53 -9.71
C VAL A 475 -26.36 5.14 -10.56
N ALA A 476 -25.61 6.14 -11.02
CA ALA A 476 -24.33 5.95 -11.73
C ALA A 476 -23.18 5.94 -10.74
N ALA A 477 -22.37 4.89 -10.77
CA ALA A 477 -21.21 4.76 -9.88
C ALA A 477 -20.12 3.83 -10.51
N PRO A 478 -18.87 3.88 -10.02
CA PRO A 478 -17.82 2.98 -10.46
C PRO A 478 -18.13 1.50 -10.21
N GLY A 479 -17.55 0.64 -11.05
CA GLY A 479 -17.69 -0.81 -10.96
C GLY A 479 -17.35 -1.36 -9.58
N PHE A 480 -16.31 -0.84 -8.95
CA PHE A 480 -15.94 -1.18 -7.58
C PHE A 480 -17.12 -1.10 -6.59
N LEU A 481 -17.79 0.05 -6.53
CA LEU A 481 -18.96 0.21 -5.67
C LEU A 481 -20.14 -0.67 -6.11
N THR A 482 -20.42 -0.69 -7.42
CA THR A 482 -21.61 -1.37 -7.94
C THR A 482 -21.54 -2.89 -7.85
N GLU A 483 -20.35 -3.45 -7.67
CA GLU A 483 -20.12 -4.87 -7.41
C GLU A 483 -20.05 -5.21 -5.90
N GLY A 484 -20.09 -4.22 -5.01
CA GLY A 484 -20.06 -4.39 -3.55
C GLY A 484 -18.67 -4.32 -2.94
N GLY A 485 -17.70 -3.68 -3.62
CA GLY A 485 -16.40 -3.37 -3.03
C GLY A 485 -16.55 -2.61 -1.72
N ASP A 486 -15.62 -2.78 -0.79
CA ASP A 486 -15.68 -2.24 0.58
C ASP A 486 -17.00 -2.59 1.32
N LEU A 487 -17.58 -3.74 0.99
CA LEU A 487 -18.83 -4.24 1.57
C LEU A 487 -20.06 -3.34 1.35
N TYR A 488 -20.09 -2.59 0.24
CA TYR A 488 -21.28 -1.82 -0.15
C TYR A 488 -22.40 -2.73 -0.69
N ASP A 489 -22.92 -3.62 0.17
CA ASP A 489 -23.94 -4.61 -0.17
C ASP A 489 -25.20 -3.99 -0.80
N SER A 490 -25.56 -2.76 -0.41
CA SER A 490 -26.70 -2.05 -0.99
C SER A 490 -26.57 -1.80 -2.50
N PHE A 491 -25.34 -1.66 -3.01
CA PHE A 491 -25.06 -1.62 -4.45
C PHE A 491 -25.05 -3.01 -5.08
N ALA A 492 -24.43 -3.99 -4.41
CA ALA A 492 -24.36 -5.36 -4.92
C ALA A 492 -25.75 -5.99 -5.12
N GLU A 493 -26.67 -5.74 -4.17
CA GLU A 493 -28.05 -6.20 -4.22
C GLU A 493 -28.90 -5.57 -5.32
N ALA A 494 -28.52 -4.38 -5.82
CA ALA A 494 -29.27 -3.62 -6.81
C ALA A 494 -29.07 -4.17 -8.24
N GLU A 495 -30.07 -4.05 -9.11
CA GLU A 495 -29.97 -4.48 -10.50
C GLU A 495 -29.06 -3.54 -11.30
N LYS A 496 -28.09 -4.09 -12.05
CA LYS A 496 -27.29 -3.34 -13.01
C LYS A 496 -28.04 -3.27 -14.33
N ILE A 497 -28.36 -2.06 -14.78
CA ILE A 497 -29.16 -1.83 -15.99
C ILE A 497 -28.32 -1.31 -17.17
N ASP A 498 -27.15 -0.70 -16.93
CA ASP A 498 -26.30 -0.15 -17.98
C ASP A 498 -24.83 -0.07 -17.57
N SER A 499 -23.93 0.17 -18.53
CA SER A 499 -22.50 0.43 -18.37
C SER A 499 -21.98 1.22 -19.56
N VAL A 500 -21.38 2.40 -19.31
CA VAL A 500 -21.01 3.35 -20.38
C VAL A 500 -19.51 3.39 -20.73
N GLY A 501 -18.71 2.52 -20.17
CA GLY A 501 -17.27 2.45 -20.44
C GLY A 501 -16.40 2.67 -19.20
N LYS A 502 -15.09 2.66 -19.39
CA LYS A 502 -14.14 2.83 -18.28
C LYS A 502 -14.29 4.22 -17.65
N VAL A 503 -14.20 4.27 -16.33
CA VAL A 503 -14.28 5.52 -15.56
C VAL A 503 -13.30 6.56 -16.09
N SER A 504 -12.02 6.18 -16.28
CA SER A 504 -11.00 7.10 -16.81
C SER A 504 -11.34 7.62 -18.20
N ASP A 505 -11.89 6.78 -19.09
CA ASP A 505 -12.25 7.19 -20.47
C ASP A 505 -13.40 8.20 -20.45
N VAL A 506 -14.40 7.98 -19.61
CA VAL A 506 -15.55 8.89 -19.45
C VAL A 506 -15.10 10.26 -18.93
N ILE A 507 -14.16 10.29 -17.96
CA ILE A 507 -13.58 11.53 -17.45
C ILE A 507 -12.75 12.24 -18.52
N ILE A 508 -11.88 11.52 -19.24
CA ILE A 508 -11.04 12.06 -20.32
C ILE A 508 -11.92 12.67 -21.41
N GLU A 509 -12.98 11.99 -21.81
CA GLU A 509 -13.92 12.50 -22.81
C GLU A 509 -14.59 13.80 -22.36
N HIS A 510 -14.98 13.89 -21.08
CA HIS A 510 -15.52 15.12 -20.52
C HIS A 510 -14.53 16.29 -20.65
N PHE A 511 -13.26 16.11 -20.24
CA PHE A 511 -12.24 17.16 -20.37
C PHE A 511 -11.96 17.54 -21.83
N ARG A 512 -11.99 16.60 -22.76
CA ARG A 512 -11.81 16.87 -24.22
C ARG A 512 -12.95 17.65 -24.83
N ASN A 513 -14.17 17.47 -24.30
CA ASN A 513 -15.38 18.12 -24.82
C ASN A 513 -15.63 19.51 -24.20
N HIS A 514 -14.84 19.92 -23.20
CA HIS A 514 -14.95 21.21 -22.53
C HIS A 514 -13.63 21.97 -22.60
N GLU A 515 -13.64 23.21 -23.10
CA GLU A 515 -12.43 24.04 -23.21
C GLU A 515 -11.79 24.27 -21.83
N VAL A 516 -12.62 24.58 -20.83
CA VAL A 516 -12.24 24.75 -19.43
C VAL A 516 -13.32 24.12 -18.56
N VAL A 517 -12.94 23.22 -17.68
CA VAL A 517 -13.83 22.58 -16.70
C VAL A 517 -13.89 23.45 -15.44
N ALA A 518 -15.09 23.82 -15.03
CA ALA A 518 -15.32 24.61 -13.83
C ALA A 518 -15.12 23.75 -12.55
N VAL A 519 -14.75 24.39 -11.45
CA VAL A 519 -14.76 23.76 -10.13
C VAL A 519 -16.22 23.65 -9.67
N PRO A 520 -16.72 22.46 -9.33
CA PRO A 520 -18.10 22.30 -8.88
C PRO A 520 -18.38 23.05 -7.58
N GLU A 521 -19.61 23.55 -7.43
CA GLU A 521 -20.08 24.11 -6.17
C GLU A 521 -20.17 23.00 -5.10
N ARG A 522 -19.76 23.34 -3.87
CA ARG A 522 -19.93 22.52 -2.67
C ARG A 522 -21.27 22.81 -2.00
N GLY A 523 -21.61 22.04 -0.98
CA GLY A 523 -22.87 22.15 -0.23
C GLY A 523 -23.86 21.07 -0.60
N ARG A 524 -23.38 19.92 -1.05
CA ARG A 524 -24.17 18.71 -1.28
C ARG A 524 -24.26 17.85 -0.02
N GLN A 525 -23.29 18.00 0.89
CA GLN A 525 -23.18 17.21 2.12
C GLN A 525 -22.67 18.10 3.26
N TRP A 526 -23.37 18.11 4.39
CA TRP A 526 -22.96 18.91 5.54
C TRP A 526 -23.40 18.30 6.86
N PRO A 527 -22.58 18.44 7.92
CA PRO A 527 -23.00 18.10 9.26
C PRO A 527 -24.04 19.09 9.76
N VAL A 528 -25.02 18.62 10.52
CA VAL A 528 -25.94 19.54 11.23
C VAL A 528 -25.20 20.20 12.39
N GLU A 529 -25.25 21.52 12.45
CA GLU A 529 -24.74 22.27 13.59
C GLU A 529 -25.64 22.00 14.82
N LYS A 530 -25.01 21.77 15.96
CA LYS A 530 -25.71 21.74 17.24
C LYS A 530 -25.78 23.17 17.78
N ASP A 531 -26.99 23.63 18.03
CA ASP A 531 -27.25 24.88 18.73
C ASP A 531 -26.67 24.87 20.15
#